data_82129737be251f766c25a7840ec97cad
#
_entry.id   82129737be251f766c25a7840ec97cad
#
_cell.length_a   1.000
_cell.length_b   1.000
_cell.length_c   1.000
_cell.angle_alpha   90.00
_cell.angle_beta   90.00
_cell.angle_gamma   90.00
#
_symmetry.space_group_name_H-M   'P 1'
#
loop_
_entity.id
_entity.type
_entity.pdbx_description
1 polymer ?
#
loop_
_entity_poly.entity_id
_entity_poly.type
_entity_poly.pdbx_seq_one_letter_code
_entity_poly.pdbx_strand_id
1 'polypeptide(L)'
;MTGERLISADRMAVWAALNDPDVLKECIPGCQEMERAGENGFTAKVVQKVGPVKATFTGEVELSDIVEGDSYTISGKGKGGAAGGASGGAKVSLTDQDGGTLLTYEAEAKVTGKIAQLGSRLIDGFAKKMADQFFTKFQETVEAGGPEGDAAAMGEEEEPQARTVGETVDEAIETVKETASDVMEKAEEATREAAGSIAEKIEKAEPAKKGCWKRLFGG
;
A
#
# COMPACT_ATOMS: atom_id res chain seq x y z
N MET A 1 -5.05 -20.21 11.99
CA MET A 1 -3.92 -20.80 11.21
C MET A 1 -2.63 -20.32 11.79
N THR A 2 -1.61 -21.16 11.78
CA THR A 2 -0.26 -20.81 12.25
C THR A 2 0.74 -21.01 11.12
N GLY A 3 1.84 -20.30 11.14
CA GLY A 3 2.92 -20.47 10.19
C GLY A 3 4.21 -19.83 10.67
N GLU A 4 5.30 -20.15 10.00
CA GLU A 4 6.63 -19.61 10.26
C GLU A 4 7.35 -19.34 8.94
N ARG A 5 8.25 -18.36 8.93
CA ARG A 5 9.11 -18.01 7.80
C ARG A 5 10.48 -17.57 8.31
N LEU A 6 11.53 -18.15 7.77
CA LEU A 6 12.88 -17.65 7.94
C LEU A 6 13.15 -16.61 6.86
N ILE A 7 13.52 -15.40 7.26
CA ILE A 7 13.81 -14.26 6.38
C ILE A 7 15.29 -13.94 6.55
N SER A 8 16.05 -13.93 5.45
CA SER A 8 17.51 -13.71 5.46
C SER A 8 17.84 -12.23 5.62
N ALA A 9 17.34 -11.62 6.68
CA ALA A 9 17.54 -10.22 7.02
C ALA A 9 17.57 -10.02 8.54
N ASP A 10 18.17 -8.91 8.95
CA ASP A 10 18.22 -8.49 10.36
C ASP A 10 16.81 -8.26 10.93
N ARG A 11 16.64 -8.57 12.22
CA ARG A 11 15.34 -8.50 12.90
C ARG A 11 14.73 -7.09 12.89
N MET A 12 15.55 -6.06 13.02
CA MET A 12 15.07 -4.68 12.99
C MET A 12 14.68 -4.25 11.57
N ALA A 13 15.39 -4.75 10.56
CA ALA A 13 15.00 -4.52 9.15
C ALA A 13 13.66 -5.20 8.82
N VAL A 14 13.47 -6.44 9.28
CA VAL A 14 12.17 -7.14 9.14
C VAL A 14 11.08 -6.39 9.90
N TRP A 15 11.34 -5.92 11.11
CA TRP A 15 10.40 -5.14 11.90
C TRP A 15 9.99 -3.84 11.20
N ALA A 16 10.95 -3.07 10.71
CA ALA A 16 10.71 -1.82 9.98
C ALA A 16 9.84 -2.07 8.75
N ALA A 17 10.16 -3.08 7.94
CA ALA A 17 9.41 -3.46 6.75
C ALA A 17 7.96 -3.89 7.06
N LEU A 18 7.73 -4.61 8.17
CA LEU A 18 6.38 -5.00 8.62
C LEU A 18 5.53 -3.81 9.09
N ASN A 19 6.14 -2.68 9.37
CA ASN A 19 5.49 -1.45 9.80
C ASN A 19 5.48 -0.36 8.72
N ASP A 20 6.00 -0.64 7.53
CA ASP A 20 6.04 0.28 6.41
C ASP A 20 4.82 0.09 5.50
N PRO A 21 3.95 1.09 5.33
CA PRO A 21 2.75 0.99 4.49
C PRO A 21 3.08 0.77 3.00
N ASP A 22 4.20 1.27 2.48
CA ASP A 22 4.59 1.10 1.09
C ASP A 22 5.05 -0.33 0.83
N VAL A 23 5.85 -0.90 1.72
CA VAL A 23 6.23 -2.32 1.70
C VAL A 23 4.99 -3.22 1.80
N LEU A 24 4.11 -2.96 2.76
CA LEU A 24 2.88 -3.74 2.93
C LEU A 24 1.97 -3.66 1.71
N LYS A 25 1.83 -2.48 1.10
CA LYS A 25 1.05 -2.27 -0.11
C LYS A 25 1.56 -3.11 -1.27
N GLU A 26 2.87 -3.18 -1.43
CA GLU A 26 3.50 -3.98 -2.49
C GLU A 26 3.36 -5.47 -2.25
N CYS A 27 3.50 -5.92 -1.00
CA CYS A 27 3.47 -7.33 -0.62
C CYS A 27 2.06 -7.93 -0.56
N ILE A 28 1.02 -7.13 -0.27
CA ILE A 28 -0.35 -7.62 -0.18
C ILE A 28 -0.96 -7.75 -1.57
N PRO A 29 -1.28 -8.98 -2.04
CA PRO A 29 -1.83 -9.18 -3.37
C PRO A 29 -3.13 -8.41 -3.60
N GLY A 30 -3.18 -7.61 -4.66
CA GLY A 30 -4.36 -6.81 -5.02
C GLY A 30 -4.60 -5.58 -4.15
N CYS A 31 -3.64 -5.18 -3.33
CA CYS A 31 -3.69 -3.92 -2.60
C CYS A 31 -3.59 -2.76 -3.60
N GLN A 32 -4.53 -1.83 -3.49
CA GLN A 32 -4.58 -0.62 -4.32
C GLN A 32 -4.12 0.61 -3.54
N GLU A 33 -4.55 0.67 -2.28
CA GLU A 33 -4.27 1.77 -1.38
C GLU A 33 -3.90 1.21 -0.01
N MET A 34 -2.89 1.78 0.62
CA MET A 34 -2.47 1.50 1.99
C MET A 34 -2.00 2.80 2.60
N GLU A 35 -2.55 3.17 3.74
CA GLU A 35 -2.22 4.41 4.41
C GLU A 35 -2.12 4.17 5.92
N ARG A 36 -1.24 4.91 6.58
CA ARG A 36 -1.15 4.88 8.03
C ARG A 36 -2.34 5.61 8.65
N ALA A 37 -2.97 5.00 9.63
CA ALA A 37 -4.12 5.52 10.35
C ALA A 37 -3.79 5.65 11.85
N GLY A 38 -3.42 6.84 12.28
CA GLY A 38 -2.92 7.07 13.64
C GLY A 38 -1.51 6.52 13.85
N GLU A 39 -1.15 6.25 15.10
CA GLU A 39 0.19 5.77 15.47
C GLU A 39 0.39 4.28 15.14
N ASN A 40 -0.63 3.46 15.44
CA ASN A 40 -0.53 2.00 15.39
C ASN A 40 -1.58 1.38 14.44
N GLY A 41 -2.03 2.11 13.44
CA GLY A 41 -3.08 1.62 12.55
C GLY A 41 -2.77 1.82 11.08
N PHE A 42 -3.50 1.06 10.25
CA PHE A 42 -3.47 1.18 8.80
C PHE A 42 -4.89 1.10 8.23
N THR A 43 -5.11 1.82 7.16
CA THR A 43 -6.28 1.63 6.29
C THR A 43 -5.80 1.07 4.96
N ALA A 44 -6.59 0.15 4.40
CA ALA A 44 -6.23 -0.47 3.13
C ALA A 44 -7.45 -0.67 2.24
N LYS A 45 -7.23 -0.59 0.93
CA LYS A 45 -8.20 -0.95 -0.09
C LYS A 45 -7.64 -2.05 -0.98
N VAL A 46 -8.27 -3.21 -0.93
CA VAL A 46 -7.75 -4.43 -1.56
C VAL A 46 -8.81 -5.06 -2.46
N VAL A 47 -8.46 -5.39 -3.69
CA VAL A 47 -9.34 -6.13 -4.61
C VAL A 47 -9.02 -7.61 -4.51
N GLN A 48 -10.00 -8.40 -4.09
CA GLN A 48 -9.83 -9.85 -3.94
C GLN A 48 -10.87 -10.65 -4.71
N LYS A 49 -10.46 -11.83 -5.16
CA LYS A 49 -11.33 -12.83 -5.77
C LYS A 49 -11.29 -14.12 -4.96
N VAL A 50 -12.38 -14.40 -4.25
CA VAL A 50 -12.54 -15.61 -3.45
C VAL A 50 -13.53 -16.53 -4.18
N GLY A 51 -13.01 -17.55 -4.86
CA GLY A 51 -13.82 -18.38 -5.75
C GLY A 51 -14.56 -17.56 -6.83
N PRO A 52 -15.88 -17.62 -6.92
CA PRO A 52 -16.67 -16.84 -7.88
C PRO A 52 -16.89 -15.37 -7.45
N VAL A 53 -16.61 -15.02 -6.19
CA VAL A 53 -16.88 -13.69 -5.63
C VAL A 53 -15.66 -12.80 -5.81
N LYS A 54 -15.80 -11.73 -6.61
CA LYS A 54 -14.81 -10.66 -6.71
C LYS A 54 -15.35 -9.41 -6.05
N ALA A 55 -14.59 -8.80 -5.15
CA ALA A 55 -14.99 -7.59 -4.45
C ALA A 55 -13.79 -6.72 -4.08
N THR A 56 -14.05 -5.44 -3.90
CA THR A 56 -13.12 -4.51 -3.29
C THR A 56 -13.43 -4.44 -1.80
N PHE A 57 -12.43 -4.70 -0.99
CA PHE A 57 -12.51 -4.61 0.48
C PHE A 57 -11.83 -3.35 0.94
N THR A 58 -12.52 -2.58 1.77
CA THR A 58 -11.90 -1.51 2.55
C THR A 58 -11.71 -2.03 3.96
N GLY A 59 -10.47 -2.04 4.42
CA GLY A 59 -10.06 -2.59 5.71
C GLY A 59 -9.45 -1.54 6.62
N GLU A 60 -9.61 -1.77 7.91
CA GLU A 60 -8.94 -1.06 8.98
C GLU A 60 -8.18 -2.10 9.81
N VAL A 61 -6.93 -1.81 10.13
CA VAL A 61 -6.04 -2.66 10.91
C VAL A 61 -5.48 -1.83 12.05
N GLU A 62 -5.38 -2.43 13.22
CA GLU A 62 -4.81 -1.84 14.42
C GLU A 62 -3.79 -2.79 15.01
N LEU A 63 -2.64 -2.26 15.43
CA LEU A 63 -1.59 -2.97 16.14
C LEU A 63 -1.70 -2.69 17.63
N SER A 64 -1.58 -3.73 18.43
CA SER A 64 -1.59 -3.69 19.89
C SER A 64 -0.52 -4.60 20.48
N ASP A 65 -0.31 -4.52 21.80
CA ASP A 65 0.70 -5.32 22.51
C ASP A 65 2.08 -5.26 21.86
N ILE A 66 2.46 -4.08 21.39
CA ILE A 66 3.68 -3.86 20.62
C ILE A 66 4.90 -3.96 21.54
N VAL A 67 5.80 -4.89 21.23
CA VAL A 67 7.15 -4.97 21.78
C VAL A 67 8.10 -4.80 20.60
N GLU A 68 8.73 -3.63 20.52
CA GLU A 68 9.52 -3.23 19.37
C GLU A 68 10.62 -4.26 19.04
N GLY A 69 10.68 -4.64 17.76
CA GLY A 69 11.62 -5.66 17.29
C GLY A 69 11.32 -7.10 17.73
N ASP A 70 10.26 -7.36 18.50
CA ASP A 70 9.97 -8.69 19.06
C ASP A 70 8.58 -9.19 18.65
N SER A 71 7.52 -8.47 19.00
CA SER A 71 6.16 -8.98 18.74
C SER A 71 5.11 -7.89 18.74
N TYR A 72 3.98 -8.19 18.13
CA TYR A 72 2.74 -7.39 18.20
C TYR A 72 1.51 -8.24 17.88
N THR A 73 0.37 -7.72 18.25
CA THR A 73 -0.95 -8.27 17.92
C THR A 73 -1.61 -7.39 16.86
N ILE A 74 -2.05 -8.00 15.77
CA ILE A 74 -2.85 -7.34 14.71
C ILE A 74 -4.31 -7.61 15.01
N SER A 75 -5.15 -6.60 14.95
CA SER A 75 -6.61 -6.74 14.84
C SER A 75 -7.10 -5.98 13.62
N GLY A 76 -8.04 -6.56 12.89
CA GLY A 76 -8.52 -5.96 11.66
C GLY A 76 -9.95 -6.30 11.30
N LYS A 77 -10.57 -5.41 10.55
CA LYS A 77 -11.91 -5.59 9.98
C LYS A 77 -11.92 -5.03 8.57
N GLY A 78 -12.62 -5.73 7.67
CA GLY A 78 -12.77 -5.32 6.28
C GLY A 78 -14.22 -5.46 5.83
N LYS A 79 -14.67 -4.52 5.00
CA LYS A 79 -16.00 -4.50 4.38
C LYS A 79 -15.87 -4.62 2.86
N GLY A 80 -16.56 -5.60 2.27
CA GLY A 80 -16.60 -5.86 0.83
C GLY A 80 -17.96 -5.57 0.19
N GLY A 81 -18.74 -4.64 0.79
CA GLY A 81 -20.07 -4.29 0.29
C GLY A 81 -21.01 -5.50 0.19
N ALA A 82 -21.57 -5.76 -0.98
CA ALA A 82 -22.49 -6.87 -1.22
C ALA A 82 -21.84 -8.27 -1.07
N ALA A 83 -20.52 -8.37 -1.07
CA ALA A 83 -19.80 -9.62 -0.85
C ALA A 83 -19.79 -10.04 0.62
N GLY A 84 -19.97 -9.08 1.54
CA GLY A 84 -19.90 -9.29 2.98
C GLY A 84 -18.68 -8.65 3.60
N GLY A 85 -18.18 -9.21 4.70
CA GLY A 85 -17.04 -8.68 5.41
C GLY A 85 -16.17 -9.77 6.01
N ALA A 86 -15.02 -9.36 6.50
CA ALA A 86 -14.10 -10.18 7.26
C ALA A 86 -13.62 -9.41 8.50
N SER A 87 -13.36 -10.12 9.58
CA SER A 87 -12.67 -9.60 10.76
C SER A 87 -11.76 -10.68 11.30
N GLY A 88 -10.70 -10.29 11.98
CA GLY A 88 -9.77 -11.25 12.54
C GLY A 88 -8.60 -10.58 13.21
N GLY A 89 -7.66 -11.39 13.63
CA GLY A 89 -6.43 -10.94 14.24
C GLY A 89 -5.30 -11.92 14.00
N ALA A 90 -4.10 -11.46 14.25
CA ALA A 90 -2.90 -12.27 14.22
C ALA A 90 -1.93 -11.82 15.30
N LYS A 91 -1.27 -12.77 15.93
CA LYS A 91 -0.11 -12.52 16.77
C LYS A 91 1.13 -12.83 15.96
N VAL A 92 2.05 -11.88 15.92
CA VAL A 92 3.31 -11.99 15.18
C VAL A 92 4.46 -11.91 16.18
N SER A 93 5.47 -12.76 16.01
CA SER A 93 6.69 -12.73 16.82
C SER A 93 7.91 -12.91 15.94
N LEU A 94 8.99 -12.21 16.25
CA LEU A 94 10.28 -12.25 15.57
C LEU A 94 11.34 -12.77 16.52
N THR A 95 12.16 -13.70 16.10
CA THR A 95 13.30 -14.22 16.85
C THR A 95 14.52 -14.31 15.96
N ASP A 96 15.68 -13.98 16.50
CA ASP A 96 16.94 -14.16 15.79
C ASP A 96 17.20 -15.67 15.59
N GLN A 97 17.59 -16.03 14.40
CA GLN A 97 17.95 -17.40 14.04
C GLN A 97 19.18 -17.35 13.11
N ASP A 98 19.99 -18.43 13.10
CA ASP A 98 21.13 -18.54 12.21
C ASP A 98 20.71 -18.30 10.75
N GLY A 99 21.28 -17.27 10.13
CA GLY A 99 20.99 -16.88 8.77
C GLY A 99 19.86 -15.84 8.61
N GLY A 100 19.34 -15.26 9.71
CA GLY A 100 18.35 -14.19 9.64
C GLY A 100 17.36 -14.13 10.79
N THR A 101 16.12 -13.81 10.48
CA THR A 101 15.02 -13.65 11.43
C THR A 101 13.94 -14.71 11.18
N LEU A 102 13.60 -15.47 12.21
CA LEU A 102 12.43 -16.34 12.20
C LEU A 102 11.19 -15.52 12.59
N LEU A 103 10.29 -15.35 11.63
CA LEU A 103 8.95 -14.81 11.85
C LEU A 103 7.98 -15.95 12.10
N THR A 104 7.26 -15.91 13.23
CA THR A 104 6.16 -16.82 13.53
C THR A 104 4.86 -16.04 13.65
N TYR A 105 3.76 -16.65 13.21
CA TYR A 105 2.44 -16.01 13.34
C TYR A 105 1.34 -17.03 13.67
N GLU A 106 0.37 -16.54 14.44
CA GLU A 106 -0.88 -17.23 14.69
C GLU A 106 -2.03 -16.29 14.31
N ALA A 107 -2.88 -16.71 13.36
CA ALA A 107 -3.94 -15.87 12.82
C ALA A 107 -5.30 -16.58 12.87
N GLU A 108 -6.33 -15.79 13.14
CA GLU A 108 -7.73 -16.21 13.05
C GLU A 108 -8.54 -15.19 12.24
N ALA A 109 -9.56 -15.69 11.53
CA ALA A 109 -10.44 -14.83 10.76
C ALA A 109 -11.89 -15.36 10.82
N LYS A 110 -12.82 -14.42 10.83
CA LYS A 110 -14.26 -14.64 10.71
C LYS A 110 -14.77 -13.89 9.48
N VAL A 111 -15.55 -14.57 8.67
CA VAL A 111 -16.14 -13.98 7.46
C VAL A 111 -17.66 -13.96 7.54
N THR A 112 -18.27 -12.99 6.87
CA THR A 112 -19.73 -12.78 6.86
C THR A 112 -20.24 -12.54 5.44
N GLY A 113 -21.54 -12.65 5.23
CA GLY A 113 -22.17 -12.38 3.94
C GLY A 113 -21.96 -13.49 2.92
N LYS A 114 -21.91 -13.12 1.63
CA LYS A 114 -21.78 -14.07 0.51
C LYS A 114 -20.49 -14.87 0.56
N ILE A 115 -19.40 -14.30 1.08
CA ILE A 115 -18.12 -15.00 1.22
C ILE A 115 -18.27 -16.17 2.20
N ALA A 116 -18.97 -15.98 3.31
CA ALA A 116 -19.17 -17.04 4.30
C ALA A 116 -19.94 -18.25 3.71
N GLN A 117 -20.79 -18.01 2.70
CA GLN A 117 -21.54 -19.06 2.02
C GLN A 117 -20.69 -19.96 1.12
N LEU A 118 -19.44 -19.56 0.83
CA LEU A 118 -18.50 -20.38 0.04
C LEU A 118 -17.96 -21.59 0.80
N GLY A 119 -18.15 -21.63 2.13
CA GLY A 119 -17.71 -22.69 3.00
C GLY A 119 -16.27 -22.54 3.48
N SER A 120 -16.00 -23.06 4.67
CA SER A 120 -14.70 -22.92 5.36
C SER A 120 -13.53 -23.42 4.53
N ARG A 121 -13.66 -24.57 3.88
CA ARG A 121 -12.58 -25.18 3.09
C ARG A 121 -12.05 -24.24 1.98
N LEU A 122 -12.95 -23.51 1.31
CA LEU A 122 -12.55 -22.58 0.25
C LEU A 122 -11.92 -21.32 0.84
N ILE A 123 -12.45 -20.85 1.98
CA ILE A 123 -11.93 -19.69 2.71
C ILE A 123 -10.54 -19.99 3.27
N ASP A 124 -10.35 -21.15 3.89
CA ASP A 124 -9.06 -21.58 4.45
C ASP A 124 -8.00 -21.73 3.37
N GLY A 125 -8.37 -22.33 2.23
CA GLY A 125 -7.48 -22.44 1.07
C GLY A 125 -7.09 -21.08 0.49
N PHE A 126 -8.02 -20.15 0.44
CA PHE A 126 -7.76 -18.77 0.02
C PHE A 126 -6.84 -18.05 1.01
N ALA A 127 -7.12 -18.14 2.31
CA ALA A 127 -6.31 -17.51 3.36
C ALA A 127 -4.87 -18.00 3.35
N LYS A 128 -4.66 -19.31 3.21
CA LYS A 128 -3.33 -19.91 3.08
C LYS A 128 -2.59 -19.38 1.85
N LYS A 129 -3.24 -19.38 0.70
CA LYS A 129 -2.65 -18.85 -0.55
C LYS A 129 -2.25 -17.38 -0.41
N MET A 130 -3.10 -16.57 0.24
CA MET A 130 -2.80 -15.14 0.49
C MET A 130 -1.57 -14.97 1.38
N ALA A 131 -1.49 -15.75 2.47
CA ALA A 131 -0.34 -15.73 3.35
C ALA A 131 0.96 -16.15 2.62
N ASP A 132 0.91 -17.23 1.83
CA ASP A 132 2.07 -17.68 1.06
C ASP A 132 2.53 -16.62 0.04
N GLN A 133 1.62 -15.98 -0.68
CA GLN A 133 1.94 -14.91 -1.64
C GLN A 133 2.52 -13.66 -0.95
N PHE A 134 1.93 -13.26 0.19
CA PHE A 134 2.42 -12.15 0.99
C PHE A 134 3.85 -12.41 1.45
N PHE A 135 4.10 -13.53 2.11
CA PHE A 135 5.42 -13.82 2.66
C PHE A 135 6.49 -14.04 1.59
N THR A 136 6.14 -14.64 0.44
CA THR A 136 7.07 -14.75 -0.68
C THR A 136 7.51 -13.37 -1.16
N LYS A 137 6.55 -12.48 -1.40
CA LYS A 137 6.87 -11.12 -1.85
C LYS A 137 7.59 -10.30 -0.77
N PHE A 138 7.18 -10.46 0.49
CA PHE A 138 7.81 -9.79 1.62
C PHE A 138 9.28 -10.19 1.79
N GLN A 139 9.59 -11.48 1.70
CA GLN A 139 10.97 -11.96 1.73
C GLN A 139 11.78 -11.36 0.58
N GLU A 140 11.28 -11.43 -0.65
CA GLU A 140 11.94 -10.84 -1.82
C GLU A 140 12.23 -9.35 -1.62
N THR A 141 11.28 -8.59 -1.08
CA THR A 141 11.40 -7.15 -0.86
C THR A 141 12.43 -6.83 0.24
N VAL A 142 12.39 -7.55 1.36
CA VAL A 142 13.30 -7.31 2.49
C VAL A 142 14.72 -7.80 2.18
N GLU A 143 14.87 -8.97 1.55
CA GLU A 143 16.18 -9.54 1.18
C GLU A 143 16.85 -8.77 0.03
N ALA A 144 16.09 -8.07 -0.82
CA ALA A 144 16.61 -7.17 -1.85
C ALA A 144 17.09 -5.81 -1.31
N GLY A 145 16.99 -5.59 0.00
CA GLY A 145 17.38 -4.34 0.64
C GLY A 145 16.26 -3.33 0.78
N GLY A 146 15.06 -3.68 1.15
CA GLY A 146 13.89 -2.82 1.41
C GLY A 146 14.06 -1.29 1.26
N PRO A 147 13.07 -0.44 1.30
CA PRO A 147 13.28 1.01 1.15
C PRO A 147 14.35 1.45 2.15
N GLU A 148 15.43 2.07 1.64
CA GLU A 148 16.59 2.51 2.43
C GLU A 148 16.12 3.35 3.62
N GLY A 149 15.86 2.69 4.74
CA GLY A 149 15.73 3.33 6.02
C GLY A 149 17.10 3.85 6.41
N ASP A 150 17.21 5.15 6.52
CA ASP A 150 18.35 5.92 6.97
C ASP A 150 18.85 5.34 8.31
N ALA A 151 19.65 4.29 8.25
CA ALA A 151 20.37 3.76 9.39
C ALA A 151 21.53 4.72 9.64
N ALA A 152 21.31 5.66 10.56
CA ALA A 152 22.34 6.53 11.10
C ALA A 152 23.54 5.69 11.52
N ALA A 153 24.56 5.70 10.70
CA ALA A 153 25.88 5.16 11.03
C ALA A 153 26.49 6.00 12.16
N MET A 154 26.58 5.43 13.33
CA MET A 154 27.51 5.89 14.36
C MET A 154 28.81 5.11 14.22
N GLY A 155 29.88 5.85 13.93
CA GLY A 155 31.26 5.52 14.32
C GLY A 155 32.13 4.89 13.28
N GLU A 156 33.05 5.60 12.71
CA GLU A 156 34.45 5.72 13.08
C GLU A 156 35.18 6.59 12.06
N GLU A 157 35.92 7.55 12.58
CA GLU A 157 36.82 8.42 11.83
C GLU A 157 37.97 7.59 11.25
N GLU A 158 38.11 7.59 9.93
CA GLU A 158 39.41 7.42 9.28
C GLU A 158 39.46 8.30 8.02
N GLU A 159 40.34 9.31 8.09
CA GLU A 159 40.67 10.15 6.95
C GLU A 159 41.34 9.33 5.83
N PRO A 160 40.99 9.54 4.58
CA PRO A 160 41.95 9.36 3.50
C PRO A 160 42.15 10.63 2.67
N GLN A 161 43.38 10.97 2.59
CA GLN A 161 44.10 11.84 1.70
C GLN A 161 43.46 12.14 0.35
N ALA A 162 43.50 13.43 0.05
CA ALA A 162 43.18 14.04 -1.23
C ALA A 162 43.79 13.31 -2.45
N ARG A 163 42.93 13.02 -3.43
CA ARG A 163 43.33 12.97 -4.84
C ARG A 163 42.31 13.76 -5.66
N THR A 164 42.79 14.89 -6.13
CA THR A 164 42.24 15.75 -7.17
C THR A 164 41.88 14.96 -8.42
N VAL A 165 40.61 14.98 -8.82
CA VAL A 165 40.23 14.86 -10.21
C VAL A 165 39.16 15.93 -10.46
N GLY A 166 39.59 17.05 -10.98
CA GLY A 166 38.75 18.06 -11.58
C GLY A 166 38.27 17.59 -12.96
N GLU A 167 37.22 18.28 -13.42
CA GLU A 167 36.80 18.30 -14.81
C GLU A 167 35.94 17.10 -15.28
N THR A 168 34.61 17.23 -15.07
CA THR A 168 33.57 16.83 -16.03
C THR A 168 32.14 17.00 -15.47
N VAL A 169 31.84 18.05 -14.69
CA VAL A 169 30.48 18.28 -14.15
C VAL A 169 29.70 19.36 -14.88
N ASP A 170 30.34 20.12 -15.80
CA ASP A 170 29.66 21.23 -16.49
C ASP A 170 28.80 20.80 -17.69
N GLU A 171 29.07 19.65 -18.30
CA GLU A 171 28.32 19.20 -19.50
C GLU A 171 26.99 18.48 -19.15
N ALA A 172 26.85 17.93 -17.93
CA ALA A 172 25.64 17.26 -17.49
C ALA A 172 24.52 18.21 -17.04
N ILE A 173 24.84 19.43 -16.65
CA ILE A 173 23.87 20.40 -16.12
C ILE A 173 23.09 21.11 -17.24
N GLU A 174 23.70 21.26 -18.43
CA GLU A 174 23.06 21.94 -19.56
C GLU A 174 21.99 21.06 -20.23
N THR A 175 22.21 19.75 -20.29
CA THR A 175 21.27 18.79 -20.91
C THR A 175 19.98 18.63 -20.10
N VAL A 176 20.03 18.78 -18.77
CA VAL A 176 18.86 18.68 -17.89
C VAL A 176 17.98 19.93 -17.93
N LYS A 177 18.56 21.10 -18.20
CA LYS A 177 17.80 22.36 -18.32
C LYS A 177 16.98 22.42 -19.61
N GLU A 178 17.50 21.89 -20.72
CA GLU A 178 16.83 21.92 -22.01
C GLU A 178 15.62 20.99 -22.06
N THR A 179 15.73 19.80 -21.43
CA THR A 179 14.61 18.84 -21.34
C THR A 179 13.50 19.28 -20.38
N ALA A 180 13.82 20.01 -19.32
CA ALA A 180 12.81 20.53 -18.38
C ALA A 180 11.99 21.69 -18.97
N SER A 181 12.58 22.52 -19.85
CA SER A 181 11.89 23.63 -20.51
C SER A 181 10.86 23.12 -21.53
N ASP A 182 11.21 22.07 -22.29
CA ASP A 182 10.34 21.53 -23.35
C ASP A 182 9.12 20.78 -22.78
N VAL A 183 9.28 20.13 -21.62
CA VAL A 183 8.17 19.46 -20.91
C VAL A 183 7.18 20.46 -20.30
N MET A 184 7.68 21.61 -19.82
CA MET A 184 6.83 22.64 -19.22
C MET A 184 6.00 23.39 -20.27
N GLU A 185 6.58 23.70 -21.44
CA GLU A 185 5.86 24.36 -22.54
C GLU A 185 4.75 23.46 -23.12
N LYS A 186 5.00 22.15 -23.22
CA LYS A 186 4.02 21.17 -23.70
C LYS A 186 2.86 20.93 -22.73
N ALA A 187 3.09 21.10 -21.42
CA ALA A 187 2.05 21.00 -20.39
C ALA A 187 1.14 22.23 -20.35
N GLU A 188 1.68 23.42 -20.63
CA GLU A 188 0.87 24.65 -20.71
C GLU A 188 -0.01 24.68 -21.97
N GLU A 189 0.45 24.16 -23.08
CA GLU A 189 -0.34 24.08 -24.32
C GLU A 189 -1.52 23.11 -24.19
N ALA A 190 -1.29 21.95 -23.53
CA ALA A 190 -2.35 20.97 -23.28
C ALA A 190 -3.45 21.47 -22.33
N THR A 191 -3.08 22.30 -21.34
CA THR A 191 -4.05 22.92 -20.42
C THR A 191 -4.87 24.03 -21.08
N ARG A 192 -4.28 24.74 -22.03
CA ARG A 192 -4.97 25.81 -22.78
C ARG A 192 -5.98 25.25 -23.77
N GLU A 193 -5.68 24.12 -24.41
CA GLU A 193 -6.58 23.44 -25.33
C GLU A 193 -7.78 22.80 -24.61
N ALA A 194 -7.54 22.23 -23.41
CA ALA A 194 -8.60 21.67 -22.57
C ALA A 194 -9.56 22.75 -22.05
N ALA A 195 -9.05 23.93 -21.67
CA ALA A 195 -9.85 25.06 -21.21
C ALA A 195 -10.73 25.66 -22.33
N GLY A 196 -10.21 25.72 -23.58
CA GLY A 196 -10.96 26.18 -24.74
C GLY A 196 -12.15 25.26 -25.09
N SER A 197 -11.96 23.95 -24.99
CA SER A 197 -13.02 22.96 -25.28
C SER A 197 -14.15 22.95 -24.24
N ILE A 198 -13.86 23.31 -23.00
CA ILE A 198 -14.87 23.41 -21.94
C ILE A 198 -15.71 24.69 -22.10
N ALA A 199 -15.09 25.81 -22.48
CA ALA A 199 -15.78 27.07 -22.70
C ALA A 199 -16.79 26.97 -23.87
N GLU A 200 -16.42 26.31 -24.98
CA GLU A 200 -17.33 26.11 -26.14
C GLU A 200 -18.50 25.19 -25.83
N LYS A 201 -18.33 24.20 -24.94
CA LYS A 201 -19.43 23.32 -24.48
C LYS A 201 -20.41 24.00 -23.54
N ILE A 202 -19.98 25.01 -22.78
CA ILE A 202 -20.84 25.77 -21.86
C ILE A 202 -21.69 26.78 -22.63
N GLU A 203 -21.17 27.38 -23.71
CA GLU A 203 -21.91 28.36 -24.52
C GLU A 203 -22.99 27.71 -25.39
N LYS A 204 -22.88 26.43 -25.74
CA LYS A 204 -23.91 25.67 -26.48
C LYS A 204 -25.03 25.06 -25.62
N ALA A 205 -24.96 25.18 -24.30
CA ALA A 205 -25.99 24.73 -23.35
C ALA A 205 -26.90 25.87 -22.91
N GLU A 206 -27.54 26.55 -23.82
CA GLU A 206 -28.57 27.54 -23.52
C GLU A 206 -29.99 26.92 -23.53
N PRO A 207 -31.00 27.61 -22.93
CA PRO A 207 -31.88 27.00 -21.91
C PRO A 207 -33.24 26.63 -22.53
N ALA A 208 -33.66 25.43 -22.39
CA ALA A 208 -35.03 25.05 -22.66
C ALA A 208 -35.76 24.68 -21.36
N LYS A 209 -36.78 25.47 -21.06
CA LYS A 209 -37.91 25.21 -20.12
C LYS A 209 -37.91 25.97 -18.79
N LYS A 210 -38.10 27.27 -18.89
CA LYS A 210 -39.06 27.98 -18.00
C LYS A 210 -40.46 27.51 -18.39
N GLY A 211 -41.19 26.81 -17.51
CA GLY A 211 -42.60 26.61 -17.66
C GLY A 211 -43.13 25.23 -17.26
N CYS A 212 -43.10 24.89 -15.98
CA CYS A 212 -44.06 23.92 -15.41
C CYS A 212 -44.04 23.89 -13.86
N TRP A 213 -44.13 25.05 -13.20
CA TRP A 213 -44.23 25.06 -11.72
C TRP A 213 -45.43 25.86 -11.21
N LYS A 214 -46.55 25.85 -11.97
CA LYS A 214 -47.77 26.55 -11.57
C LYS A 214 -49.01 25.66 -11.47
N ARG A 215 -48.87 24.36 -11.22
CA ARG A 215 -50.01 23.45 -11.17
C ARG A 215 -50.02 22.42 -10.03
N LEU A 216 -49.28 22.65 -8.93
CA LEU A 216 -49.28 21.69 -7.81
C LEU A 216 -49.56 22.28 -6.40
N PHE A 217 -49.91 23.55 -6.29
CA PHE A 217 -50.41 24.11 -5.03
C PHE A 217 -51.56 25.10 -5.32
N GLY A 218 -52.75 24.58 -5.37
CA GLY A 218 -54.02 25.34 -5.48
C GLY A 218 -55.22 24.42 -5.42
N GLY A 219 -55.68 24.15 -4.18
CA GLY A 219 -56.88 23.41 -3.92
C GLY A 219 -56.86 22.88 -2.49
#